data_d6e4fb1604078373da93960fdb30e7e0
#
_entry.id   d6e4fb1604078373da93960fdb30e7e0
#
_cell.length_a   1.000
_cell.length_b   1.000
_cell.length_c   1.000
_cell.angle_alpha   90.00
_cell.angle_beta   90.00
_cell.angle_gamma   90.00
#
_symmetry.space_group_name_H-M   'P 1'
#
loop_
_entity.id
_entity.type
_entity.pdbx_description
1 polymer ?
#
loop_
_entity_poly.entity_id
_entity_poly.type
_entity_poly.pdbx_seq_one_letter_code
_entity_poly.pdbx_strand_id
1 'polypeptide(L)'
;MKGATMPGKRDIVYILRPDVDGDELRYSLRSLKNLPHRFVWFVGGLPRGYKPDRSLPHIQTGESKWDRIRSSMYKVIEQEELSDEFFLFNDDFFVMKPVKGTFVNFVDKTLEWRVEDLRQLNPWLRPYGRTLYKANET
;
A
#
# COMPACT_ATOMS: atom_id res chain seq x y z
N MET A 1 -22.03 -9.47 -1.94
CA MET A 1 -20.95 -8.72 -2.60
C MET A 1 -21.20 -7.23 -2.38
N LYS A 2 -20.32 -6.57 -1.67
CA LYS A 2 -20.43 -5.13 -1.49
C LYS A 2 -20.13 -4.44 -2.82
N GLY A 3 -20.91 -3.43 -3.21
CA GLY A 3 -20.68 -2.68 -4.43
C GLY A 3 -19.36 -1.91 -4.40
N ALA A 4 -18.90 -1.45 -5.57
CA ALA A 4 -17.69 -0.64 -5.66
C ALA A 4 -17.84 0.64 -4.81
N THR A 5 -16.79 0.99 -4.07
CA THR A 5 -16.75 2.22 -3.28
C THR A 5 -16.74 3.43 -4.21
N MET A 6 -17.61 4.39 -3.95
CA MET A 6 -17.66 5.63 -4.73
C MET A 6 -16.33 6.39 -4.67
N PRO A 7 -15.93 7.08 -5.77
CA PRO A 7 -14.78 7.99 -5.72
C PRO A 7 -14.90 8.97 -4.55
N GLY A 8 -13.81 9.20 -3.85
CA GLY A 8 -13.77 10.06 -2.66
C GLY A 8 -14.17 9.38 -1.35
N LYS A 9 -14.63 8.12 -1.39
CA LYS A 9 -14.97 7.33 -0.19
C LYS A 9 -13.97 6.23 0.14
N ARG A 10 -12.90 6.11 -0.62
CA ARG A 10 -11.81 5.19 -0.32
C ARG A 10 -10.86 5.84 0.67
N ASP A 11 -10.42 5.05 1.62
CA ASP A 11 -9.34 5.48 2.53
C ASP A 11 -7.99 5.37 1.86
N ILE A 12 -7.02 6.10 2.38
CA ILE A 12 -5.62 5.95 2.02
C ILE A 12 -4.88 5.40 3.23
N VAL A 13 -4.14 4.32 3.03
CA VAL A 13 -3.37 3.66 4.07
C VAL A 13 -1.89 3.81 3.78
N TYR A 14 -1.17 4.49 4.66
CA TYR A 14 0.29 4.53 4.64
C TYR A 14 0.84 3.50 5.61
N ILE A 15 1.66 2.59 5.11
CA ILE A 15 2.44 1.69 5.96
C ILE A 15 3.81 2.33 6.18
N LEU A 16 4.07 2.72 7.42
CA LEU A 16 5.24 3.51 7.78
C LEU A 16 6.17 2.72 8.71
N ARG A 17 7.47 2.91 8.50
CA ARG A 17 8.47 2.38 9.41
C ARG A 17 8.47 3.18 10.72
N PRO A 18 8.89 2.58 11.84
CA PRO A 18 8.95 3.30 13.12
C PRO A 18 9.85 4.53 13.10
N ASP A 19 10.89 4.51 12.27
CA ASP A 19 11.92 5.54 12.16
C ASP A 19 11.71 6.50 10.99
N VAL A 20 10.52 6.55 10.40
CA VAL A 20 10.24 7.45 9.27
C VAL A 20 10.40 8.91 9.71
N ASP A 21 11.22 9.68 9.01
CA ASP A 21 11.49 11.08 9.33
C ASP A 21 10.57 12.08 8.62
N GLY A 22 10.03 11.68 7.49
CA GLY A 22 8.85 12.28 6.94
C GLY A 22 9.01 13.35 5.86
N ASP A 23 10.18 13.62 5.32
CA ASP A 23 10.27 14.59 4.21
C ASP A 23 9.54 14.11 2.96
N GLU A 24 9.77 12.88 2.55
CA GLU A 24 9.03 12.27 1.44
C GLU A 24 7.54 12.17 1.74
N LEU A 25 7.21 11.73 2.96
CA LEU A 25 5.82 11.62 3.41
C LEU A 25 5.08 12.96 3.32
N ARG A 26 5.74 14.05 3.68
CA ARG A 26 5.14 15.39 3.59
C ARG A 26 4.73 15.73 2.16
N TYR A 27 5.59 15.46 1.18
CA TYR A 27 5.27 15.70 -0.23
C TYR A 27 4.20 14.73 -0.72
N SER A 28 4.25 13.48 -0.31
CA SER A 28 3.21 12.50 -0.61
C SER A 28 1.84 12.97 -0.12
N LEU A 29 1.74 13.37 1.14
CA LEU A 29 0.50 13.89 1.71
C LEU A 29 -0.03 15.12 0.98
N ARG A 30 0.85 16.05 0.62
CA ARG A 30 0.45 17.22 -0.17
C ARG A 30 -0.11 16.85 -1.54
N SER A 31 0.40 15.77 -2.13
CA SER A 31 -0.08 15.30 -3.43
C SER A 31 -1.49 14.69 -3.37
N LEU A 32 -1.97 14.34 -2.18
CA LEU A 32 -3.30 13.72 -2.02
C LEU A 32 -4.46 14.65 -2.41
N LYS A 33 -4.21 15.95 -2.53
CA LYS A 33 -5.19 16.89 -3.09
C LYS A 33 -5.63 16.51 -4.52
N ASN A 34 -4.79 15.74 -5.20
CA ASN A 34 -5.06 15.25 -6.56
C ASN A 34 -5.86 13.94 -6.59
N LEU A 35 -6.11 13.33 -5.44
CA LEU A 35 -6.78 12.04 -5.32
C LEU A 35 -7.97 12.16 -4.35
N PRO A 36 -9.22 12.09 -4.85
CA PRO A 36 -10.38 12.06 -3.95
C PRO A 36 -10.30 10.87 -3.00
N HIS A 37 -10.42 11.13 -1.71
CA HIS A 37 -10.32 10.11 -0.67
C HIS A 37 -11.13 10.52 0.57
N ARG A 38 -11.32 9.56 1.49
CA ARG A 38 -12.00 9.78 2.76
C ARG A 38 -10.98 10.04 3.86
N PHE A 39 -10.53 8.99 4.54
CA PHE A 39 -9.57 9.11 5.66
C PHE A 39 -8.16 8.70 5.23
N VAL A 40 -7.19 9.34 5.87
CA VAL A 40 -5.78 8.97 5.76
C VAL A 40 -5.38 8.23 7.04
N TRP A 41 -4.89 7.02 6.88
CA TRP A 41 -4.43 6.14 7.94
C TRP A 41 -2.91 6.03 7.94
N PHE A 42 -2.32 6.16 9.12
CA PHE A 42 -0.92 5.79 9.33
C PHE A 42 -0.87 4.49 10.11
N VAL A 43 -0.21 3.49 9.56
CA VAL A 43 -0.04 2.18 10.20
C VAL A 43 1.45 1.95 10.47
N GLY A 44 1.80 1.77 11.73
CA GLY A 44 3.17 1.61 12.17
C GLY A 44 3.71 2.87 12.81
N GLY A 45 4.57 3.61 12.13
CA GLY A 45 5.16 4.83 12.65
C GLY A 45 4.22 6.03 12.62
N LEU A 46 4.44 6.96 13.54
CA LEU A 46 3.80 8.27 13.53
C LEU A 46 4.89 9.33 13.63
N PRO A 47 5.31 9.91 12.51
CA PRO A 47 6.32 10.95 12.51
C PRO A 47 5.86 12.17 13.30
N ARG A 48 6.80 12.83 13.98
CA ARG A 48 6.51 14.01 14.76
C ARG A 48 5.93 15.13 13.89
N GLY A 49 4.85 15.75 14.36
CA GLY A 49 4.21 16.86 13.66
C GLY A 49 3.15 16.46 12.63
N TYR A 50 2.91 15.18 12.43
CA TYR A 50 1.87 14.70 11.54
C TYR A 50 0.62 14.29 12.31
N LYS A 51 -0.54 14.60 11.72
CA LYS A 51 -1.84 14.24 12.28
C LYS A 51 -2.71 13.59 11.22
N PRO A 52 -2.58 12.26 11.01
CA PRO A 52 -3.48 11.55 10.11
C PRO A 52 -4.90 11.50 10.70
N ASP A 53 -5.89 11.23 9.88
CA ASP A 53 -7.25 11.02 10.36
C ASP A 53 -7.34 9.83 11.30
N ARG A 54 -6.56 8.79 11.03
CA ARG A 54 -6.45 7.60 11.88
C ARG A 54 -4.99 7.19 12.01
N SER A 55 -4.60 6.81 13.21
CA SER A 55 -3.26 6.29 13.50
C SER A 55 -3.38 4.94 14.17
N LEU A 56 -2.68 3.96 13.64
CA LEU A 56 -2.70 2.59 14.12
C LEU A 56 -1.27 2.17 14.45
N PRO A 57 -0.81 2.39 15.68
CA PRO A 57 0.53 1.99 16.10
C PRO A 57 0.71 0.48 15.93
N HIS A 58 1.79 0.08 15.32
CA HIS A 58 2.10 -1.32 15.10
C HIS A 58 3.59 -1.54 14.96
N ILE A 59 4.10 -2.53 15.68
CA ILE A 59 5.47 -2.99 15.51
C ILE A 59 5.46 -4.06 14.42
N GLN A 60 6.15 -3.77 13.32
CA GLN A 60 6.26 -4.70 12.21
C GLN A 60 7.02 -5.96 12.64
N THR A 61 6.46 -7.12 12.36
CA THR A 61 7.05 -8.41 12.69
C THR A 61 7.40 -9.19 11.44
N GLY A 62 8.41 -10.05 11.53
CA GLY A 62 8.86 -10.89 10.44
C GLY A 62 10.33 -10.68 10.11
N GLU A 63 10.92 -11.65 9.44
CA GLU A 63 12.34 -11.65 9.09
C GLU A 63 12.63 -10.83 7.84
N SER A 64 11.72 -10.88 6.85
CA SER A 64 11.88 -10.16 5.60
C SER A 64 11.09 -8.85 5.58
N LYS A 65 11.47 -7.95 4.67
CA LYS A 65 10.71 -6.73 4.40
C LYS A 65 9.24 -7.05 4.08
N TRP A 66 8.99 -8.08 3.31
CA TRP A 66 7.65 -8.47 2.89
C TRP A 66 6.81 -9.01 4.05
N ASP A 67 7.42 -9.77 4.95
CA ASP A 67 6.73 -10.24 6.15
C ASP A 67 6.32 -9.08 7.04
N ARG A 68 7.19 -8.07 7.17
CA ARG A 68 6.89 -6.86 7.95
C ARG A 68 5.74 -6.07 7.36
N ILE A 69 5.74 -5.87 6.04
CA ILE A 69 4.63 -5.19 5.35
C ILE A 69 3.34 -5.98 5.52
N ARG A 70 3.40 -7.29 5.37
CA ARG A 70 2.25 -8.17 5.57
C ARG A 70 1.68 -8.06 6.98
N SER A 71 2.52 -8.02 8.00
CA SER A 71 2.06 -7.86 9.38
C SER A 71 1.29 -6.56 9.59
N SER A 72 1.76 -5.46 8.98
CA SER A 72 1.05 -4.18 9.01
C SER A 72 -0.26 -4.22 8.25
N MET A 73 -0.30 -4.92 7.12
CA MET A 73 -1.53 -5.12 6.34
C MET A 73 -2.59 -5.87 7.14
N TYR A 74 -2.23 -6.96 7.80
CA TYR A 74 -3.17 -7.68 8.65
C TYR A 74 -3.72 -6.79 9.74
N LYS A 75 -2.88 -5.96 10.33
CA LYS A 75 -3.29 -5.05 11.39
C LYS A 75 -4.35 -4.05 10.93
N VAL A 76 -4.20 -3.49 9.74
CA VAL A 76 -5.13 -2.47 9.25
C VAL A 76 -6.43 -3.08 8.72
N ILE A 77 -6.38 -4.23 8.04
CA ILE A 77 -7.61 -4.84 7.49
C ILE A 77 -8.56 -5.39 8.56
N GLU A 78 -8.08 -5.57 9.80
CA GLU A 78 -8.93 -5.92 10.93
C GLU A 78 -9.82 -4.75 11.39
N GLN A 79 -9.53 -3.53 10.97
CA GLN A 79 -10.27 -2.35 11.41
C GLN A 79 -11.60 -2.23 10.68
N GLU A 80 -12.69 -2.25 11.43
CA GLU A 80 -14.04 -2.16 10.87
C GLU A 80 -14.31 -0.81 10.21
N GLU A 81 -13.67 0.25 10.68
CA GLU A 81 -13.82 1.60 10.17
C GLU A 81 -13.17 1.80 8.81
N LEU A 82 -12.22 0.94 8.43
CA LEU A 82 -11.54 1.03 7.14
C LEU A 82 -12.55 0.81 6.00
N SER A 83 -12.44 1.62 4.94
CA SER A 83 -13.26 1.41 3.74
C SER A 83 -12.99 0.04 3.10
N ASP A 84 -14.00 -0.53 2.48
CA ASP A 84 -13.88 -1.86 1.84
C ASP A 84 -12.82 -1.88 0.75
N GLU A 85 -12.73 -0.80 -0.01
CA GLU A 85 -11.65 -0.54 -0.96
C GLU A 85 -10.82 0.62 -0.46
N PHE A 86 -9.53 0.49 -0.47
CA PHE A 86 -8.61 1.55 -0.05
C PHE A 86 -7.36 1.59 -0.93
N PHE A 87 -6.68 2.71 -0.89
CA PHE A 87 -5.39 2.85 -1.55
C PHE A 87 -4.27 2.55 -0.57
N LEU A 88 -3.35 1.68 -0.98
CA LEU A 88 -2.15 1.39 -0.20
C LEU A 88 -1.00 2.24 -0.74
N PHE A 89 -0.46 3.10 0.13
CA PHE A 89 0.61 4.02 -0.22
C PHE A 89 1.88 3.71 0.56
N ASN A 90 3.01 3.89 -0.11
CA ASN A 90 4.29 4.10 0.56
C ASN A 90 4.52 5.59 0.75
N ASP A 91 5.46 5.95 1.62
CA ASP A 91 5.81 7.34 1.92
C ASP A 91 6.40 8.10 0.72
N ASP A 92 6.87 7.39 -0.30
CA ASP A 92 7.45 7.93 -1.52
C ASP A 92 6.49 7.89 -2.74
N PHE A 93 5.21 7.66 -2.51
CA PHE A 93 4.20 7.71 -3.58
C PHE A 93 3.63 9.12 -3.72
N PHE A 94 3.59 9.63 -4.94
CA PHE A 94 3.12 10.98 -5.24
C PHE A 94 2.06 10.96 -6.33
N VAL A 95 0.94 11.62 -6.08
CA VAL A 95 -0.14 11.75 -7.07
C VAL A 95 0.12 13.03 -7.87
N MET A 96 0.73 12.89 -9.04
CA MET A 96 1.28 14.00 -9.81
C MET A 96 0.24 14.81 -10.57
N LYS A 97 -0.95 14.27 -10.80
CA LYS A 97 -2.02 14.91 -11.54
C LYS A 97 -3.37 14.60 -10.90
N PRO A 98 -4.36 15.50 -11.05
CA PRO A 98 -5.71 15.20 -10.59
C PRO A 98 -6.23 13.88 -11.19
N VAL A 99 -6.72 13.00 -10.33
CA VAL A 99 -7.26 11.70 -10.70
C VAL A 99 -8.77 11.81 -10.76
N LYS A 100 -9.34 11.47 -11.92
CA LYS A 100 -10.78 11.47 -12.17
C LYS A 100 -11.20 10.08 -12.64
N GLY A 101 -12.36 9.63 -12.16
CA GLY A 101 -12.95 8.37 -12.59
C GLY A 101 -12.69 7.20 -11.66
N THR A 102 -12.90 6.01 -12.17
CA THR A 102 -12.77 4.75 -11.43
C THR A 102 -11.40 4.13 -11.64
N PHE A 103 -10.89 3.51 -10.57
CA PHE A 103 -9.66 2.72 -10.65
C PHE A 103 -10.01 1.28 -11.03
N VAL A 104 -9.28 0.74 -11.97
CA VAL A 104 -9.38 -0.66 -12.35
C VAL A 104 -8.11 -1.37 -11.93
N ASN A 105 -8.27 -2.41 -11.13
CA ASN A 105 -7.16 -3.31 -10.84
C ASN A 105 -6.84 -4.09 -12.10
N PHE A 106 -5.63 -3.92 -12.59
CA PHE A 106 -5.19 -4.58 -13.81
C PHE A 106 -4.42 -5.86 -13.49
N VAL A 107 -4.96 -6.98 -13.95
CA VAL A 107 -4.29 -8.28 -13.89
C VAL A 107 -4.28 -8.85 -15.32
N ASP A 108 -3.13 -8.83 -15.96
CA ASP A 108 -2.99 -9.28 -17.35
C ASP A 108 -2.54 -10.73 -17.47
N LYS A 109 -1.85 -11.25 -16.47
CA LYS A 109 -1.24 -12.58 -16.49
C LYS A 109 -1.35 -13.27 -15.11
N THR A 110 -1.26 -14.60 -15.13
CA THR A 110 -1.18 -15.38 -13.90
C THR A 110 0.16 -15.14 -13.17
N LEU A 111 0.21 -15.46 -11.88
CA LEU A 111 1.45 -15.37 -11.12
C LEU A 111 2.52 -16.32 -11.67
N GLU A 112 2.13 -17.52 -12.09
CA GLU A 112 3.05 -18.49 -12.70
C GLU A 112 3.71 -17.90 -13.94
N TRP A 113 2.93 -17.31 -14.83
CA TRP A 113 3.45 -16.67 -16.03
C TRP A 113 4.43 -15.55 -15.70
N ARG A 114 4.09 -14.71 -14.71
CA ARG A 114 4.96 -13.60 -14.27
C ARG A 114 6.28 -14.10 -13.68
N VAL A 115 6.24 -15.16 -12.89
CA VAL A 115 7.45 -15.75 -12.31
C VAL A 115 8.37 -16.25 -13.43
N GLU A 116 7.82 -16.95 -14.41
CA GLU A 116 8.61 -17.50 -15.53
C GLU A 116 9.17 -16.39 -16.41
N ASP A 117 8.37 -15.39 -16.73
CA ASP A 117 8.77 -14.24 -17.52
C ASP A 117 9.95 -13.48 -16.85
N LEU A 118 9.86 -13.24 -15.56
CA LEU A 118 10.93 -12.57 -14.81
C LEU A 118 12.22 -13.39 -14.75
N ARG A 119 12.11 -14.72 -14.68
CA ARG A 119 13.28 -15.61 -14.70
C ARG A 119 14.01 -15.56 -16.04
N GLN A 120 13.28 -15.48 -17.14
CA GLN A 120 13.84 -15.47 -18.49
C GLN A 120 14.42 -14.12 -18.86
N LEU A 121 13.74 -13.03 -18.52
CA LEU A 121 14.10 -11.70 -18.99
C LEU A 121 15.30 -11.11 -18.28
N ASN A 122 15.43 -11.28 -16.97
CA ASN A 122 16.50 -10.62 -16.23
C ASN A 122 16.89 -11.35 -14.95
N PRO A 123 18.15 -11.85 -14.86
CA PRO A 123 18.63 -12.48 -13.62
C PRO A 123 18.56 -11.60 -12.37
N TRP A 124 18.64 -10.29 -12.51
CA TRP A 124 18.51 -9.35 -11.40
C TRP A 124 17.12 -9.37 -10.75
N LEU A 125 16.11 -9.77 -11.51
CA LEU A 125 14.73 -9.87 -11.01
C LEU A 125 14.41 -11.20 -10.34
N ARG A 126 15.38 -12.12 -10.25
CA ARG A 126 15.18 -13.43 -9.61
C ARG A 126 14.66 -13.36 -8.17
N PRO A 127 15.15 -12.44 -7.30
CA PRO A 127 14.58 -12.29 -5.95
C PRO A 127 13.11 -11.90 -5.99
N TYR A 128 12.73 -11.00 -6.90
CA TYR A 128 11.33 -10.60 -7.08
C TYR A 128 10.47 -11.75 -7.60
N GLY A 129 10.97 -12.49 -8.57
CA GLY A 129 10.30 -13.69 -9.10
C GLY A 129 10.03 -14.73 -8.00
N ARG A 130 10.98 -14.92 -7.09
CA ARG A 130 10.79 -15.80 -5.93
C ARG A 130 9.68 -15.34 -4.99
N THR A 131 9.55 -14.05 -4.78
CA THR A 131 8.48 -13.47 -3.98
C THR A 131 7.12 -13.73 -4.61
N LEU A 132 6.99 -13.52 -5.91
CA LEU A 132 5.76 -13.82 -6.65
C LEU A 132 5.42 -15.31 -6.60
N TYR A 133 6.44 -16.17 -6.72
CA TYR A 133 6.25 -17.62 -6.65
C TYR A 133 5.66 -18.02 -5.30
N LYS A 134 6.23 -17.54 -4.20
CA LYS A 134 5.68 -17.79 -2.86
C LYS A 134 4.25 -17.31 -2.70
N ALA A 135 3.92 -16.14 -3.26
CA ALA A 135 2.56 -15.62 -3.23
C ALA A 135 1.59 -16.53 -3.98
N ASN A 136 2.04 -17.16 -5.08
CA ASN A 136 1.22 -18.08 -5.85
C ASN A 136 0.96 -19.40 -5.12
N GLU A 137 1.90 -19.86 -4.27
CA GLU A 137 1.75 -21.10 -3.51
C GLU A 137 0.82 -20.97 -2.30
N THR A 138 0.57 -19.77 -1.84
CA THR A 138 -0.31 -19.50 -0.69
C THR A 138 -1.74 -19.22 -1.12
#